data_b3260ba6ed5c11d4d2f846917cedd6d6
#
_entry.id   b3260ba6ed5c11d4d2f846917cedd6d6
#
_cell.length_a   1.000
_cell.length_b   1.000
_cell.length_c   1.000
_cell.angle_alpha   90.00
_cell.angle_beta   90.00
_cell.angle_gamma   90.00
#
_symmetry.space_group_name_H-M   'P 1'
#
loop_
_entity.id
_entity.type
_entity.pdbx_description
1 polymer ?
#
loop_
_entity_poly.entity_id
_entity_poly.type
_entity_poly.pdbx_seq_one_letter_code
_entity_poly.pdbx_strand_id
1 'polypeptide(L)'
;IRKFPQVNLSLLNGNSRGIEAALQEHRIDLGLVEGIFRLPNLKYTTFLEDELVAVVHNQSKLSLPDEITPEDLPGIPLVLRERGSGTLDVFERTLLQHNIKLSSLNVLMYLGSTESIKLFLENTDCMGIVSVRSIYKELAAGTFRVIEIRGMQMLREFCFVHQQGQEGGLSQVFMQFAMHHSKNL
;
A
#
# COMPACT_ATOMS: atom_id res chain seq x y z
N ILE A 1 -0.83 -11.52 -22.29
CA ILE A 1 0.13 -11.90 -23.33
C ILE A 1 -0.47 -12.93 -24.28
N ARG A 2 -1.04 -14.07 -23.83
CA ARG A 2 -1.59 -15.12 -24.71
C ARG A 2 -2.68 -14.63 -25.68
N LYS A 3 -3.51 -13.66 -25.28
CA LYS A 3 -4.56 -13.08 -26.14
C LYS A 3 -4.03 -11.98 -27.09
N PHE A 4 -2.85 -11.42 -26.81
CA PHE A 4 -2.26 -10.32 -27.54
C PHE A 4 -0.76 -10.56 -27.77
N PRO A 5 -0.37 -11.53 -28.62
CA PRO A 5 1.02 -11.97 -28.78
C PRO A 5 1.93 -10.92 -29.42
N GLN A 6 1.35 -9.88 -30.03
CA GLN A 6 2.12 -8.79 -30.68
C GLN A 6 2.35 -7.59 -29.72
N VAL A 7 1.82 -7.65 -28.48
CA VAL A 7 2.01 -6.58 -27.50
C VAL A 7 3.26 -6.84 -26.70
N ASN A 8 4.20 -5.90 -26.75
CA ASN A 8 5.34 -5.86 -25.84
C ASN A 8 4.91 -5.24 -24.51
N LEU A 9 5.05 -5.99 -23.43
CA LEU A 9 4.73 -5.55 -22.09
C LEU A 9 6.02 -5.35 -21.30
N SER A 10 6.21 -4.14 -20.77
CA SER A 10 7.23 -3.85 -19.75
C SER A 10 6.56 -3.50 -18.43
N LEU A 11 7.16 -3.92 -17.33
CA LEU A 11 6.66 -3.63 -15.98
C LEU A 11 7.68 -2.78 -15.23
N LEU A 12 7.26 -1.59 -14.82
CA LEU A 12 7.98 -0.73 -13.89
C LEU A 12 7.39 -0.91 -12.49
N ASN A 13 8.22 -1.24 -11.52
CA ASN A 13 7.82 -1.30 -10.11
C ASN A 13 8.40 -0.12 -9.34
N GLY A 14 7.57 0.49 -8.48
CA GLY A 14 7.94 1.65 -7.68
C GLY A 14 6.82 2.04 -6.71
N ASN A 15 7.03 3.07 -5.92
CA ASN A 15 5.97 3.64 -5.09
C ASN A 15 5.04 4.53 -5.92
N SER A 16 3.90 4.92 -5.34
CA SER A 16 2.85 5.67 -6.05
C SER A 16 3.38 6.94 -6.70
N ARG A 17 4.20 7.75 -6.00
CA ARG A 17 4.79 8.97 -6.56
C ARG A 17 5.77 8.69 -7.70
N GLY A 18 6.56 7.63 -7.60
CA GLY A 18 7.47 7.22 -8.66
C GLY A 18 6.74 6.77 -9.93
N ILE A 19 5.62 6.05 -9.78
CA ILE A 19 4.77 5.65 -10.92
C ILE A 19 4.07 6.87 -11.54
N GLU A 20 3.54 7.80 -10.72
CA GLU A 20 2.94 9.04 -11.21
C GLU A 20 3.94 9.92 -11.97
N ALA A 21 5.17 10.04 -11.46
CA ALA A 21 6.25 10.74 -12.16
C ALA A 21 6.59 10.07 -13.50
N ALA A 22 6.68 8.73 -13.53
CA ALA A 22 6.95 8.00 -14.77
C ALA A 22 5.85 8.18 -15.83
N LEU A 23 4.57 8.32 -15.41
CA LEU A 23 3.47 8.70 -16.30
C LEU A 23 3.63 10.10 -16.86
N GLN A 24 3.95 11.09 -16.01
CA GLN A 24 4.16 12.48 -16.43
C GLN A 24 5.34 12.61 -17.42
N GLU A 25 6.36 11.81 -17.24
CA GLU A 25 7.55 11.73 -18.10
C GLU A 25 7.36 10.84 -19.37
N HIS A 26 6.15 10.33 -19.59
CA HIS A 26 5.82 9.41 -20.71
C HIS A 26 6.69 8.15 -20.77
N ARG A 27 7.23 7.69 -19.65
CA ARG A 27 8.01 6.44 -19.56
C ARG A 27 7.15 5.19 -19.47
N ILE A 28 5.89 5.36 -19.06
CA ILE A 28 4.87 4.31 -19.00
C ILE A 28 3.54 4.85 -19.50
N ASP A 29 2.67 3.98 -20.00
CA ASP A 29 1.36 4.34 -20.55
C ASP A 29 0.23 4.23 -19.53
N LEU A 30 0.39 3.34 -18.54
CA LEU A 30 -0.60 3.04 -17.52
C LEU A 30 0.10 2.74 -16.20
N GLY A 31 -0.38 3.31 -15.10
CA GLY A 31 0.02 3.00 -13.74
C GLY A 31 -1.09 2.31 -12.97
N LEU A 32 -0.70 1.55 -11.95
CA LEU A 32 -1.57 1.13 -10.86
C LEU A 32 -0.95 1.66 -9.57
N VAL A 33 -1.67 2.57 -8.92
CA VAL A 33 -1.19 3.25 -7.71
C VAL A 33 -2.17 3.10 -6.56
N GLU A 34 -1.66 3.31 -5.37
CA GLU A 34 -2.42 3.34 -4.14
C GLU A 34 -2.25 4.69 -3.45
N GLY A 35 -3.25 5.14 -2.72
CA GLY A 35 -3.15 6.38 -1.95
C GLY A 35 -4.30 7.33 -2.21
N ILE A 36 -4.18 8.50 -1.59
CA ILE A 36 -5.24 9.51 -1.49
C ILE A 36 -4.96 10.77 -2.29
N PHE A 37 -3.71 10.95 -2.73
CA PHE A 37 -3.33 12.12 -3.52
C PHE A 37 -3.68 11.92 -4.99
N ARG A 38 -4.12 13.00 -5.63
CA ARG A 38 -4.51 13.03 -7.05
C ARG A 38 -3.81 14.20 -7.72
N LEU A 39 -3.02 13.93 -8.75
CA LEU A 39 -2.40 14.97 -9.57
C LEU A 39 -3.39 15.47 -10.65
N PRO A 40 -3.52 16.78 -10.88
CA PRO A 40 -4.56 17.34 -11.74
C PRO A 40 -4.45 16.95 -13.22
N ASN A 41 -3.25 16.58 -13.68
CA ASN A 41 -2.96 16.17 -15.06
C ASN A 41 -3.06 14.65 -15.29
N LEU A 42 -3.41 13.89 -14.25
CA LEU A 42 -3.61 12.45 -14.31
C LEU A 42 -5.08 12.10 -14.06
N LYS A 43 -5.56 11.08 -14.76
CA LYS A 43 -6.88 10.51 -14.57
C LYS A 43 -6.78 9.23 -13.77
N TYR A 44 -7.56 9.15 -12.70
CA TYR A 44 -7.60 8.02 -11.79
C TYR A 44 -8.92 7.28 -11.93
N THR A 45 -8.86 5.97 -12.04
CA THR A 45 -10.03 5.10 -12.11
C THR A 45 -9.91 4.03 -11.03
N THR A 46 -10.80 4.05 -10.04
CA THR A 46 -10.81 3.08 -8.94
C THR A 46 -10.91 1.66 -9.48
N PHE A 47 -10.05 0.80 -8.98
CA PHE A 47 -9.95 -0.61 -9.36
C PHE A 47 -10.36 -1.55 -8.23
N LEU A 48 -9.79 -1.39 -7.05
CA LEU A 48 -10.04 -2.21 -5.86
C LEU A 48 -9.97 -1.37 -4.60
N GLU A 49 -10.78 -1.73 -3.62
CA GLU A 49 -10.62 -1.26 -2.24
C GLU A 49 -9.64 -2.16 -1.49
N ASP A 50 -8.89 -1.55 -0.57
CA ASP A 50 -7.89 -2.21 0.26
C ASP A 50 -7.88 -1.58 1.66
N GLU A 51 -7.44 -2.37 2.63
CA GLU A 51 -7.30 -1.93 4.00
C GLU A 51 -5.86 -2.14 4.46
N LEU A 52 -5.32 -1.14 5.15
CA LEU A 52 -4.05 -1.26 5.84
C LEU A 52 -4.31 -1.71 7.28
N VAL A 53 -3.47 -2.62 7.74
CA VAL A 53 -3.53 -3.17 9.08
C VAL A 53 -2.16 -3.06 9.76
N ALA A 54 -2.19 -2.89 11.07
CA ALA A 54 -0.98 -3.03 11.88
C ALA A 54 -0.73 -4.51 12.16
N VAL A 55 0.51 -4.95 11.98
CA VAL A 55 0.88 -6.36 12.13
C VAL A 55 2.17 -6.52 12.90
N VAL A 56 2.27 -7.62 13.61
CA VAL A 56 3.49 -8.08 14.29
C VAL A 56 3.75 -9.53 13.93
N HIS A 57 5.01 -9.95 14.01
CA HIS A 57 5.34 -11.36 13.93
C HIS A 57 4.79 -12.10 15.15
N ASN A 58 4.21 -13.27 14.95
CA ASN A 58 3.50 -13.99 16.02
C ASN A 58 4.43 -14.44 17.17
N GLN A 59 5.72 -14.59 16.88
CA GLN A 59 6.77 -14.91 17.87
C GLN A 59 7.51 -13.67 18.38
N SER A 60 7.03 -12.45 18.03
CA SER A 60 7.65 -11.21 18.52
C SER A 60 7.55 -11.14 20.05
N LYS A 61 8.62 -10.64 20.66
CA LYS A 61 8.68 -10.36 22.11
C LYS A 61 7.90 -9.11 22.51
N LEU A 62 7.33 -8.36 21.55
CA LEU A 62 6.42 -7.28 21.84
C LEU A 62 5.15 -7.85 22.48
N SER A 63 5.00 -7.60 23.77
CA SER A 63 3.80 -7.98 24.53
C SER A 63 2.67 -7.00 24.26
N LEU A 64 2.11 -7.03 23.03
CA LEU A 64 0.97 -6.21 22.66
C LEU A 64 -0.32 -7.02 22.77
N PRO A 65 -1.41 -6.43 23.29
CA PRO A 65 -2.75 -7.01 23.20
C PRO A 65 -3.21 -7.02 21.73
N ASP A 66 -4.31 -7.71 21.44
CA ASP A 66 -4.87 -7.76 20.09
C ASP A 66 -5.48 -6.41 19.67
N GLU A 67 -5.82 -5.55 20.62
CA GLU A 67 -6.28 -4.18 20.38
C GLU A 67 -5.47 -3.19 21.23
N ILE A 68 -5.04 -2.10 20.59
CA ILE A 68 -4.36 -0.97 21.21
C ILE A 68 -5.13 0.33 20.94
N THR A 69 -4.75 1.42 21.62
CA THR A 69 -5.27 2.75 21.31
C THR A 69 -4.28 3.54 20.45
N PRO A 70 -4.73 4.60 19.74
CA PRO A 70 -3.81 5.47 18.99
C PRO A 70 -2.71 6.07 19.86
N GLU A 71 -3.00 6.36 21.14
CA GLU A 71 -2.08 6.93 22.13
C GLU A 71 -0.93 5.99 22.50
N ASP A 72 -1.09 4.69 22.27
CA ASP A 72 -0.03 3.68 22.52
C ASP A 72 1.05 3.69 21.43
N LEU A 73 0.73 4.17 20.21
CA LEU A 73 1.61 4.12 19.06
C LEU A 73 3.00 4.73 19.25
N PRO A 74 3.17 5.87 19.95
CA PRO A 74 4.51 6.45 20.18
C PRO A 74 5.46 5.54 20.97
N GLY A 75 4.92 4.64 21.78
CA GLY A 75 5.69 3.68 22.58
C GLY A 75 6.10 2.41 21.83
N ILE A 76 5.54 2.17 20.64
CA ILE A 76 5.74 0.92 19.88
C ILE A 76 6.79 1.15 18.80
N PRO A 77 7.84 0.29 18.70
CA PRO A 77 8.78 0.35 17.60
C PRO A 77 8.10 -0.02 16.27
N LEU A 78 8.26 0.82 15.25
CA LEU A 78 7.58 0.70 13.97
C LEU A 78 8.55 0.53 12.81
N VAL A 79 8.15 -0.28 11.83
CA VAL A 79 8.72 -0.28 10.48
C VAL A 79 7.65 0.17 9.49
N LEU A 80 7.99 1.14 8.65
CA LEU A 80 7.04 1.79 7.75
C LEU A 80 7.53 1.77 6.31
N ARG A 81 6.63 2.04 5.38
CA ARG A 81 6.98 2.30 3.99
C ARG A 81 7.67 3.66 3.86
N GLU A 82 8.45 3.79 2.82
CA GLU A 82 9.19 4.99 2.47
C GLU A 82 8.28 6.17 2.07
N ARG A 83 8.84 7.38 2.07
CA ARG A 83 8.16 8.59 1.57
C ARG A 83 7.78 8.44 0.09
N GLY A 84 6.55 8.83 -0.25
CA GLY A 84 5.97 8.65 -1.59
C GLY A 84 5.20 7.36 -1.78
N SER A 85 5.16 6.49 -0.78
CA SER A 85 4.30 5.32 -0.74
C SER A 85 2.88 5.71 -0.31
N GLY A 86 1.88 5.22 -1.04
CA GLY A 86 0.48 5.40 -0.65
C GLY A 86 0.14 4.80 0.72
N THR A 87 0.83 3.74 1.13
CA THR A 87 0.69 3.16 2.48
C THR A 87 1.07 4.16 3.56
N LEU A 88 2.23 4.83 3.41
CA LEU A 88 2.66 5.83 4.39
C LEU A 88 1.74 7.05 4.38
N ASP A 89 1.32 7.51 3.20
CA ASP A 89 0.44 8.67 3.06
C ASP A 89 -0.92 8.43 3.76
N VAL A 90 -1.51 7.24 3.60
CA VAL A 90 -2.77 6.86 4.29
C VAL A 90 -2.58 6.77 5.79
N PHE A 91 -1.51 6.12 6.26
CA PHE A 91 -1.22 6.01 7.69
C PHE A 91 -1.00 7.39 8.33
N GLU A 92 -0.18 8.25 7.71
CA GLU A 92 0.09 9.61 8.21
C GLU A 92 -1.20 10.45 8.27
N ARG A 93 -2.07 10.36 7.26
CA ARG A 93 -3.38 11.02 7.27
C ARG A 93 -4.26 10.53 8.42
N THR A 94 -4.31 9.22 8.66
CA THR A 94 -5.12 8.65 9.74
C THR A 94 -4.58 9.05 11.11
N LEU A 95 -3.25 9.08 11.30
CA LEU A 95 -2.62 9.60 12.51
C LEU A 95 -3.05 11.04 12.81
N LEU A 96 -3.05 11.91 11.78
CA LEU A 96 -3.46 13.32 11.93
C LEU A 96 -4.92 13.47 12.37
N GLN A 97 -5.81 12.56 11.96
CA GLN A 97 -7.21 12.56 12.43
C GLN A 97 -7.31 12.28 13.93
N HIS A 98 -6.32 11.60 14.50
CA HIS A 98 -6.19 11.33 15.94
C HIS A 98 -5.23 12.30 16.65
N ASN A 99 -4.87 13.43 16.02
CA ASN A 99 -3.93 14.42 16.54
C ASN A 99 -2.51 13.89 16.85
N ILE A 100 -2.12 12.81 16.18
CA ILE A 100 -0.78 12.20 16.29
C ILE A 100 0.05 12.62 15.09
N LYS A 101 1.30 13.05 15.34
CA LYS A 101 2.24 13.36 14.27
C LYS A 101 3.14 12.16 14.01
N LEU A 102 3.41 11.86 12.74
CA LEU A 102 4.35 10.79 12.38
C LEU A 102 5.73 10.95 13.05
N SER A 103 6.15 12.21 13.28
CA SER A 103 7.41 12.53 13.95
C SER A 103 7.45 12.18 15.46
N SER A 104 6.30 11.91 16.07
CA SER A 104 6.24 11.48 17.48
C SER A 104 6.33 9.96 17.64
N LEU A 105 6.32 9.21 16.55
CA LEU A 105 6.38 7.76 16.58
C LEU A 105 7.82 7.25 16.63
N ASN A 106 8.00 6.09 17.23
CA ASN A 106 9.29 5.38 17.29
C ASN A 106 9.51 4.57 16.00
N VAL A 107 9.87 5.23 14.90
CA VAL A 107 10.12 4.57 13.62
C VAL A 107 11.56 4.10 13.53
N LEU A 108 11.75 2.78 13.53
CA LEU A 108 13.06 2.13 13.43
C LEU A 108 13.63 2.26 12.02
N MET A 109 12.78 2.06 11.00
CA MET A 109 13.22 2.03 9.61
C MET A 109 12.09 2.34 8.63
N TYR A 110 12.45 2.95 7.49
CA TYR A 110 11.60 3.09 6.31
C TYR A 110 12.09 2.15 5.21
N LEU A 111 11.21 1.32 4.66
CA LEU A 111 11.54 0.31 3.65
C LEU A 111 10.76 0.52 2.35
N GLY A 112 11.43 0.26 1.22
CA GLY A 112 10.92 0.52 -0.13
C GLY A 112 9.89 -0.48 -0.66
N SER A 113 9.55 -1.54 0.11
CA SER A 113 8.56 -2.53 -0.32
C SER A 113 7.89 -3.22 0.86
N THR A 114 6.67 -3.72 0.64
CA THR A 114 5.97 -4.54 1.65
C THR A 114 6.70 -5.84 1.94
N GLU A 115 7.32 -6.46 0.93
CA GLU A 115 8.10 -7.68 1.13
C GLU A 115 9.31 -7.45 2.05
N SER A 116 9.98 -6.29 1.92
CA SER A 116 11.07 -5.92 2.85
C SER A 116 10.55 -5.72 4.27
N ILE A 117 9.36 -5.14 4.44
CA ILE A 117 8.71 -5.01 5.76
C ILE A 117 8.44 -6.39 6.36
N LYS A 118 7.88 -7.32 5.59
CA LYS A 118 7.60 -8.68 6.06
C LYS A 118 8.86 -9.37 6.58
N LEU A 119 9.94 -9.35 5.78
CA LEU A 119 11.24 -9.91 6.18
C LEU A 119 11.84 -9.23 7.42
N PHE A 120 11.64 -7.92 7.56
CA PHE A 120 12.10 -7.18 8.73
C PHE A 120 11.33 -7.57 9.99
N LEU A 121 10.01 -7.75 9.88
CA LEU A 121 9.14 -8.19 10.99
C LEU A 121 9.47 -9.62 11.48
N GLU A 122 9.92 -10.49 10.58
CA GLU A 122 10.35 -11.86 10.95
C GLU A 122 11.62 -11.88 11.81
N ASN A 123 12.43 -10.80 11.74
CA ASN A 123 13.74 -10.74 12.38
C ASN A 123 13.86 -9.62 13.43
N THR A 124 12.80 -8.86 13.68
CA THR A 124 12.86 -7.70 14.58
C THR A 124 11.55 -7.57 15.36
N ASP A 125 11.69 -7.30 16.66
CA ASP A 125 10.54 -7.06 17.52
C ASP A 125 9.97 -5.65 17.28
N CYS A 126 9.13 -5.52 16.26
CA CYS A 126 8.47 -4.26 15.89
C CYS A 126 7.11 -4.52 15.23
N MET A 127 6.35 -3.46 15.04
CA MET A 127 5.05 -3.47 14.35
C MET A 127 5.18 -2.81 12.97
N GLY A 128 4.52 -3.37 11.96
CA GLY A 128 4.49 -2.82 10.61
C GLY A 128 3.08 -2.42 10.19
N ILE A 129 2.97 -1.45 9.26
CA ILE A 129 1.70 -1.08 8.62
C ILE A 129 1.74 -1.57 7.17
N VAL A 130 0.85 -2.48 6.82
CA VAL A 130 0.83 -3.15 5.51
C VAL A 130 -0.61 -3.38 5.02
N SER A 131 -0.77 -3.64 3.73
CA SER A 131 -2.05 -4.09 3.17
C SER A 131 -2.42 -5.48 3.69
N VAL A 132 -3.64 -5.66 4.12
CA VAL A 132 -4.17 -6.97 4.55
C VAL A 132 -4.06 -8.00 3.42
N ARG A 133 -4.24 -7.57 2.16
CA ARG A 133 -4.12 -8.44 0.98
C ARG A 133 -2.70 -8.96 0.78
N SER A 134 -1.68 -8.18 1.16
CA SER A 134 -0.28 -8.54 0.98
C SER A 134 0.22 -9.61 1.97
N ILE A 135 -0.50 -9.80 3.07
CA ILE A 135 -0.13 -10.71 4.17
C ILE A 135 -1.11 -11.88 4.36
N TYR A 136 -2.01 -12.08 3.40
CA TYR A 136 -3.03 -13.15 3.49
C TYR A 136 -2.42 -14.53 3.78
N LYS A 137 -1.30 -14.85 3.13
CA LYS A 137 -0.60 -16.14 3.31
C LYS A 137 0.01 -16.25 4.70
N GLU A 138 0.62 -15.19 5.17
CA GLU A 138 1.27 -15.11 6.48
C GLU A 138 0.26 -15.18 7.62
N LEU A 139 -0.91 -14.55 7.45
CA LEU A 139 -2.02 -14.66 8.40
C LEU A 139 -2.57 -16.09 8.44
N ALA A 140 -2.81 -16.70 7.27
CA ALA A 140 -3.28 -18.07 7.18
C ALA A 140 -2.28 -19.10 7.76
N ALA A 141 -0.97 -18.82 7.64
CA ALA A 141 0.09 -19.63 8.20
C ALA A 141 0.35 -19.36 9.71
N GLY A 142 -0.27 -18.33 10.28
CA GLY A 142 -0.02 -17.91 11.66
C GLY A 142 1.37 -17.29 11.89
N THR A 143 2.04 -16.82 10.83
CA THR A 143 3.34 -16.14 10.92
C THR A 143 3.17 -14.72 11.49
N PHE A 144 2.14 -14.02 11.04
CA PHE A 144 1.79 -12.69 11.53
C PHE A 144 0.44 -12.72 12.24
N ARG A 145 0.23 -11.75 13.13
CA ARG A 145 -1.07 -11.41 13.69
C ARG A 145 -1.36 -9.93 13.52
N VAL A 146 -2.61 -9.59 13.34
CA VAL A 146 -3.09 -8.22 13.27
C VAL A 146 -3.22 -7.66 14.68
N ILE A 147 -2.83 -6.39 14.84
CA ILE A 147 -3.11 -5.58 16.01
C ILE A 147 -4.16 -4.54 15.59
N GLU A 148 -5.32 -4.58 16.19
CA GLU A 148 -6.34 -3.57 15.95
C GLU A 148 -5.94 -2.25 16.64
N ILE A 149 -6.08 -1.13 15.94
CA ILE A 149 -5.88 0.20 16.53
C ILE A 149 -7.25 0.85 16.63
N ARG A 150 -7.76 0.98 17.84
CA ARG A 150 -9.13 1.42 18.13
C ARG A 150 -9.46 2.74 17.42
N GLY A 151 -10.50 2.72 16.60
CA GLY A 151 -10.98 3.90 15.87
C GLY A 151 -10.11 4.34 14.70
N MET A 152 -9.04 3.62 14.37
CA MET A 152 -8.18 3.91 13.21
C MET A 152 -8.48 2.95 12.05
N GLN A 153 -9.43 3.32 11.20
CA GLN A 153 -9.68 2.59 9.96
C GLN A 153 -8.84 3.20 8.83
N MET A 154 -7.99 2.39 8.21
CA MET A 154 -7.03 2.83 7.18
C MET A 154 -7.42 2.28 5.80
N LEU A 155 -8.55 2.78 5.28
CA LEU A 155 -9.05 2.41 3.95
C LEU A 155 -8.33 3.19 2.86
N ARG A 156 -8.10 2.52 1.72
CA ARG A 156 -7.55 3.11 0.51
C ARG A 156 -8.10 2.43 -0.74
N GLU A 157 -7.80 3.02 -1.88
CA GLU A 157 -8.13 2.46 -3.18
C GLU A 157 -6.86 2.19 -3.99
N PHE A 158 -6.84 1.08 -4.70
CA PHE A 158 -5.97 0.91 -5.86
C PHE A 158 -6.64 1.56 -7.07
N CYS A 159 -5.91 2.40 -7.77
CA CYS A 159 -6.42 3.11 -8.93
C CYS A 159 -5.55 2.86 -10.14
N PHE A 160 -6.17 2.57 -11.28
CA PHE A 160 -5.52 2.77 -12.56
C PHE A 160 -5.33 4.26 -12.80
N VAL A 161 -4.16 4.63 -13.30
CA VAL A 161 -3.77 6.01 -13.57
C VAL A 161 -3.16 6.11 -14.95
N HIS A 162 -3.60 7.11 -15.72
CA HIS A 162 -3.04 7.45 -17.03
C HIS A 162 -3.08 8.96 -17.23
N GLN A 163 -2.42 9.47 -18.25
CA GLN A 163 -2.47 10.88 -18.56
C GLN A 163 -3.89 11.30 -19.00
N GLN A 164 -4.29 12.49 -18.60
CA GLN A 164 -5.56 13.06 -19.01
C GLN A 164 -5.55 13.31 -20.53
N GLY A 165 -6.63 12.91 -21.23
CA GLY A 165 -6.73 13.02 -22.68
C GLY A 165 -6.16 11.83 -23.48
N GLN A 166 -5.50 10.89 -22.83
CA GLN A 166 -5.05 9.63 -23.46
C GLN A 166 -6.07 8.50 -23.21
N GLU A 167 -7.32 8.76 -23.61
CA GLU A 167 -8.38 7.74 -23.49
C GLU A 167 -8.38 6.86 -24.74
N GLY A 168 -8.18 5.55 -24.55
CA GLY A 168 -8.20 4.57 -25.66
C GLY A 168 -6.96 3.68 -25.73
N GLY A 169 -6.87 2.92 -26.80
CA GLY A 169 -5.73 2.05 -27.07
C GLY A 169 -5.61 0.85 -26.13
N LEU A 170 -4.40 0.28 -26.04
CA LEU A 170 -4.11 -0.93 -25.29
C LEU A 170 -4.29 -0.77 -23.78
N SER A 171 -4.01 0.41 -23.24
CA SER A 171 -4.19 0.71 -21.82
C SER A 171 -5.66 0.57 -21.39
N GLN A 172 -6.58 1.08 -22.19
CA GLN A 172 -8.02 0.96 -21.91
C GLN A 172 -8.50 -0.50 -21.99
N VAL A 173 -8.05 -1.25 -23.00
CA VAL A 173 -8.36 -2.68 -23.14
C VAL A 173 -7.85 -3.46 -21.92
N PHE A 174 -6.64 -3.15 -21.47
CA PHE A 174 -6.07 -3.78 -20.27
C PHE A 174 -6.87 -3.44 -19.01
N MET A 175 -7.22 -2.18 -18.80
CA MET A 175 -8.03 -1.74 -17.66
C MET A 175 -9.38 -2.46 -17.62
N GLN A 176 -10.10 -2.49 -18.75
CA GLN A 176 -11.41 -3.18 -18.86
C GLN A 176 -11.27 -4.68 -18.56
N PHE A 177 -10.23 -5.31 -19.10
CA PHE A 177 -9.94 -6.72 -18.83
C PHE A 177 -9.68 -6.95 -17.34
N ALA A 178 -8.85 -6.15 -16.71
CA ALA A 178 -8.51 -6.26 -15.29
C ALA A 178 -9.74 -6.04 -14.41
N MET A 179 -10.55 -5.00 -14.67
CA MET A 179 -11.78 -4.70 -13.94
C MET A 179 -12.82 -5.83 -14.04
N HIS A 180 -12.92 -6.45 -15.22
CA HIS A 180 -13.85 -7.58 -15.42
C HIS A 180 -13.42 -8.81 -14.61
N HIS A 181 -12.10 -9.03 -14.44
CA HIS A 181 -11.57 -10.21 -13.76
C HIS A 181 -11.29 -9.99 -12.27
N SER A 182 -11.30 -8.74 -11.79
CA SER A 182 -11.06 -8.43 -10.37
C SER A 182 -12.19 -8.87 -9.43
N LYS A 183 -13.40 -9.10 -9.97
CA LYS A 183 -14.55 -9.58 -9.18
C LYS A 183 -14.34 -10.97 -8.55
N ASN A 184 -13.26 -11.66 -8.93
CA ASN A 184 -12.87 -12.98 -8.43
C ASN A 184 -11.56 -12.93 -7.61
N LEU A 185 -11.07 -11.75 -7.25
CA LEU A 185 -9.92 -11.49 -6.38
C LEU A 185 -10.39 -11.06 -4.99
#